data_8102d796edc84114adbb1d5296fcc664
#
_entry.id   8102d796edc84114adbb1d5296fcc664
#
_cell.length_a   1.000
_cell.length_b   1.000
_cell.length_c   1.000
_cell.angle_alpha   90.00
_cell.angle_beta   90.00
_cell.angle_gamma   90.00
#
_symmetry.space_group_name_H-M   'P 1'
#
loop_
_entity.id
_entity.type
_entity.pdbx_description
1 polymer ?
#
loop_
_entity_poly.entity_id
_entity_poly.type
_entity_poly.pdbx_seq_one_letter_code
_entity_poly.pdbx_strand_id
1 'polypeptide(L)'
;EAAAATAAQAMRDFAAWLAGEHATRFPDDAPFAIGEAAQARKLREVHCFDTTPAEFTRIGQSHIEELTAALTEQAAKLGASAGADWSATLDRVKGDHPDAGGLLPAYRRELERLESFVFQEDLATNPDAEARVEPTPEFLRPVMGFAAYLPAGPFDGWQQGYFWVTPPPDEAGLRDHAFATIPAVAAHEGYPGHHLQMTSVNRIPSLTRRAIRSPVMIEGWGLYTEQLMADVGYYDDAARLAQLAMRLLRALRIVLDMELQSGELTYPAAVERAVSVARLEESTARSEVARYTMTPTQPFSYLVGCLELERLRAASQARLGDAFRLRRFHDRVLSYGHMPPTLVARAITAADEAEQRRAPDDS
;
A
#
# COMPACT_ATOMS: atom_id res chain seq x y z
N GLU A 1 -1.72 -38.18 -4.28
CA GLU A 1 -3.10 -38.20 -3.70
C GLU A 1 -3.08 -38.52 -2.19
N ALA A 2 -2.43 -39.60 -1.70
CA ALA A 2 -2.39 -39.98 -0.27
C ALA A 2 -1.77 -38.85 0.60
N ALA A 3 -0.65 -38.25 0.20
CA ALA A 3 -0.01 -37.16 0.93
C ALA A 3 -0.92 -35.92 1.01
N ALA A 4 -1.66 -35.60 -0.05
CA ALA A 4 -2.61 -34.48 -0.07
C ALA A 4 -3.79 -34.74 0.90
N ALA A 5 -4.30 -35.96 0.95
CA ALA A 5 -5.37 -36.35 1.88
C ALA A 5 -4.91 -36.25 3.34
N THR A 6 -3.67 -36.69 3.63
CA THR A 6 -3.07 -36.60 4.98
C THR A 6 -2.88 -35.13 5.38
N ALA A 7 -2.37 -34.28 4.48
CA ALA A 7 -2.21 -32.84 4.74
C ALA A 7 -3.55 -32.16 4.97
N ALA A 8 -4.57 -32.45 4.14
CA ALA A 8 -5.91 -31.90 4.31
C ALA A 8 -6.55 -32.34 5.64
N GLN A 9 -6.34 -33.58 6.09
CA GLN A 9 -6.81 -34.03 7.39
C GLN A 9 -6.10 -33.28 8.54
N ALA A 10 -4.77 -33.16 8.49
CA ALA A 10 -4.01 -32.41 9.49
C ALA A 10 -4.44 -30.94 9.61
N MET A 11 -4.75 -30.29 8.48
CA MET A 11 -5.30 -28.93 8.49
C MET A 11 -6.69 -28.86 9.13
N ARG A 12 -7.58 -29.82 8.87
CA ARG A 12 -8.89 -29.88 9.54
C ARG A 12 -8.76 -30.10 11.03
N ASP A 13 -7.87 -31.00 11.47
CA ASP A 13 -7.64 -31.30 12.89
C ASP A 13 -7.07 -30.06 13.60
N PHE A 14 -6.15 -29.34 12.96
CA PHE A 14 -5.61 -28.09 13.48
C PHE A 14 -6.68 -26.99 13.58
N ALA A 15 -7.52 -26.84 12.55
CA ALA A 15 -8.64 -25.90 12.58
C ALA A 15 -9.65 -26.23 13.70
N ALA A 16 -9.96 -27.50 13.89
CA ALA A 16 -10.85 -27.96 14.97
C ALA A 16 -10.23 -27.70 16.36
N TRP A 17 -8.93 -27.93 16.52
CA TRP A 17 -8.20 -27.59 17.76
C TRP A 17 -8.19 -26.09 18.03
N LEU A 18 -7.96 -25.25 17.01
CA LEU A 18 -8.02 -23.79 17.15
C LEU A 18 -9.40 -23.32 17.59
N ALA A 19 -10.46 -23.81 16.95
CA ALA A 19 -11.84 -23.41 17.23
C ALA A 19 -12.35 -23.92 18.61
N GLY A 20 -11.84 -25.05 19.08
CA GLY A 20 -12.24 -25.69 20.32
C GLY A 20 -11.27 -25.41 21.46
N GLU A 21 -10.30 -26.28 21.66
CA GLU A 21 -9.41 -26.25 22.84
C GLU A 21 -8.56 -24.98 22.93
N HIS A 22 -8.04 -24.48 21.79
CA HIS A 22 -7.17 -23.30 21.82
C HIS A 22 -7.96 -22.02 22.10
N ALA A 23 -9.10 -21.82 21.44
CA ALA A 23 -9.93 -20.63 21.62
C ALA A 23 -10.39 -20.44 23.06
N THR A 24 -10.68 -21.53 23.77
CA THR A 24 -11.12 -21.47 25.17
C THR A 24 -10.02 -21.05 26.16
N ARG A 25 -8.76 -21.01 25.74
CA ARG A 25 -7.63 -20.60 26.60
C ARG A 25 -7.49 -19.10 26.71
N PHE A 26 -8.10 -18.35 25.82
CA PHE A 26 -8.03 -16.89 25.78
C PHE A 26 -9.43 -16.32 26.01
N PRO A 27 -9.58 -15.38 26.94
CA PRO A 27 -10.83 -14.64 27.09
C PRO A 27 -11.06 -13.75 25.87
N ASP A 28 -12.34 -13.43 25.58
CA ASP A 28 -12.73 -12.59 24.46
C ASP A 28 -12.13 -11.17 24.52
N ASP A 29 -11.75 -10.73 25.73
CA ASP A 29 -11.09 -9.45 26.00
C ASP A 29 -9.57 -9.57 26.20
N ALA A 30 -8.95 -10.68 25.75
CA ALA A 30 -7.51 -10.85 25.85
C ALA A 30 -6.76 -9.67 25.21
N PRO A 31 -5.74 -9.12 25.91
CA PRO A 31 -5.00 -7.98 25.39
C PRO A 31 -4.20 -8.39 24.15
N PHE A 32 -4.34 -7.62 23.07
CA PHE A 32 -3.58 -7.77 21.82
C PHE A 32 -2.44 -6.75 21.70
N ALA A 33 -2.48 -5.66 22.48
CA ALA A 33 -1.50 -4.60 22.44
C ALA A 33 -0.12 -5.10 22.90
N ILE A 34 0.91 -4.82 22.09
CA ILE A 34 2.28 -5.21 22.44
C ILE A 34 2.95 -4.25 23.43
N GLY A 35 2.33 -3.10 23.68
CA GLY A 35 2.81 -2.02 24.51
C GLY A 35 3.82 -1.08 23.83
N GLU A 36 3.89 0.15 24.34
CA GLU A 36 4.70 1.23 23.75
C GLU A 36 6.19 0.87 23.62
N ALA A 37 6.77 0.23 24.63
CA ALA A 37 8.19 -0.14 24.61
C ALA A 37 8.53 -1.16 23.52
N ALA A 38 7.67 -2.17 23.30
CA ALA A 38 7.87 -3.16 22.24
C ALA A 38 7.62 -2.54 20.85
N GLN A 39 6.65 -1.64 20.75
CA GLN A 39 6.36 -0.90 19.53
C GLN A 39 7.53 0.01 19.14
N ALA A 40 8.06 0.81 20.06
CA ALA A 40 9.22 1.67 19.83
C ALA A 40 10.45 0.84 19.43
N ARG A 41 10.65 -0.34 20.04
CA ARG A 41 11.73 -1.26 19.64
C ARG A 41 11.53 -1.76 18.19
N LYS A 42 10.31 -2.16 17.78
CA LYS A 42 10.04 -2.57 16.39
C LYS A 42 10.27 -1.44 15.40
N LEU A 43 9.84 -0.22 15.71
CA LEU A 43 10.09 0.95 14.86
C LEU A 43 11.60 1.15 14.63
N ARG A 44 12.40 1.06 15.69
CA ARG A 44 13.86 1.24 15.59
C ARG A 44 14.59 0.06 14.96
N GLU A 45 14.32 -1.17 15.41
CA GLU A 45 15.13 -2.35 15.04
C GLU A 45 14.68 -3.01 13.75
N VAL A 46 13.37 -2.96 13.42
CA VAL A 46 12.83 -3.58 12.20
C VAL A 46 12.66 -2.56 11.07
N HIS A 47 12.16 -1.37 11.40
CA HIS A 47 11.85 -0.34 10.39
C HIS A 47 12.93 0.74 10.27
N CYS A 48 13.94 0.75 11.17
CA CYS A 48 15.05 1.70 11.17
C CYS A 48 14.63 3.16 11.36
N PHE A 49 13.57 3.40 12.16
CA PHE A 49 13.14 4.74 12.55
C PHE A 49 13.55 5.07 13.98
N ASP A 50 14.10 6.26 14.18
CA ASP A 50 14.32 6.83 15.52
C ASP A 50 13.10 7.60 16.03
N THR A 51 12.03 7.70 15.25
CA THR A 51 10.76 8.36 15.56
C THR A 51 9.95 7.55 16.55
N THR A 52 9.39 8.21 17.57
CA THR A 52 8.55 7.56 18.60
C THR A 52 7.13 7.23 18.09
N PRO A 53 6.41 6.30 18.72
CA PRO A 53 4.99 6.05 18.42
C PRO A 53 4.14 7.33 18.47
N ALA A 54 4.30 8.14 19.51
CA ALA A 54 3.56 9.41 19.67
C ALA A 54 3.85 10.43 18.56
N GLU A 55 5.07 10.45 18.03
CA GLU A 55 5.41 11.28 16.87
C GLU A 55 4.75 10.76 15.60
N PHE A 56 4.69 9.45 15.38
CA PHE A 56 3.95 8.87 14.27
C PHE A 56 2.44 9.16 14.38
N THR A 57 1.85 9.07 15.58
CA THR A 57 0.45 9.48 15.79
C THR A 57 0.21 10.92 15.34
N ARG A 58 1.09 11.87 15.74
CA ARG A 58 0.98 13.27 15.31
C ARG A 58 1.13 13.46 13.79
N ILE A 59 2.05 12.71 13.15
CA ILE A 59 2.20 12.71 11.70
C ILE A 59 0.89 12.22 11.04
N GLY A 60 0.32 11.12 11.52
CA GLY A 60 -0.95 10.60 11.00
C GLY A 60 -2.10 11.60 11.15
N GLN A 61 -2.22 12.25 12.32
CA GLN A 61 -3.23 13.29 12.58
C GLN A 61 -3.10 14.49 11.65
N SER A 62 -1.90 15.04 11.47
CA SER A 62 -1.64 16.14 10.53
C SER A 62 -2.06 15.78 9.10
N HIS A 63 -1.70 14.58 8.63
CA HIS A 63 -2.10 14.14 7.29
C HIS A 63 -3.59 13.86 7.15
N ILE A 64 -4.31 13.47 8.22
CA ILE A 64 -5.77 13.36 8.19
C ILE A 64 -6.39 14.73 7.95
N GLU A 65 -5.93 15.78 8.62
CA GLU A 65 -6.41 17.15 8.45
C GLU A 65 -6.13 17.68 7.03
N GLU A 66 -4.89 17.54 6.56
CA GLU A 66 -4.48 17.96 5.22
C GLU A 66 -5.29 17.23 4.11
N LEU A 67 -5.47 15.92 4.24
CA LEU A 67 -6.19 15.12 3.26
C LEU A 67 -7.69 15.37 3.29
N THR A 68 -8.27 15.67 4.46
CA THR A 68 -9.67 16.07 4.57
C THR A 68 -9.93 17.39 3.86
N ALA A 69 -9.01 18.36 3.99
CA ALA A 69 -9.08 19.61 3.25
C ALA A 69 -8.95 19.40 1.74
N ALA A 70 -7.98 18.57 1.30
CA ALA A 70 -7.78 18.24 -0.12
C ALA A 70 -8.98 17.51 -0.72
N LEU A 71 -9.61 16.60 0.03
CA LEU A 71 -10.83 15.90 -0.39
C LEU A 71 -11.99 16.89 -0.57
N THR A 72 -12.16 17.85 0.33
CA THR A 72 -13.20 18.88 0.22
C THR A 72 -12.97 19.76 -1.02
N GLU A 73 -11.72 20.16 -1.28
CA GLU A 73 -11.37 20.92 -2.49
C GLU A 73 -11.63 20.09 -3.76
N GLN A 74 -11.23 18.83 -3.78
CA GLN A 74 -11.43 17.97 -4.94
C GLN A 74 -12.92 17.67 -5.20
N ALA A 75 -13.71 17.49 -4.15
CA ALA A 75 -15.17 17.33 -4.26
C ALA A 75 -15.85 18.59 -4.86
N ALA A 76 -15.34 19.78 -4.53
CA ALA A 76 -15.83 21.03 -5.12
C ALA A 76 -15.62 21.10 -6.66
N LYS A 77 -14.48 20.59 -7.17
CA LYS A 77 -14.24 20.47 -8.64
C LYS A 77 -15.26 19.56 -9.31
N LEU A 78 -15.80 18.59 -8.58
CA LEU A 78 -16.84 17.67 -9.05
C LEU A 78 -18.27 18.17 -8.76
N GLY A 79 -18.44 19.46 -8.41
CA GLY A 79 -19.72 20.14 -8.26
C GLY A 79 -20.33 20.04 -6.85
N ALA A 80 -19.57 19.67 -5.83
CA ALA A 80 -20.03 19.76 -4.45
C ALA A 80 -20.24 21.24 -4.04
N SER A 81 -21.28 21.51 -3.25
CA SER A 81 -21.49 22.84 -2.67
C SER A 81 -20.39 23.17 -1.66
N ALA A 82 -20.11 24.46 -1.48
CA ALA A 82 -19.14 24.92 -0.51
C ALA A 82 -19.46 24.38 0.91
N GLY A 83 -18.50 23.70 1.53
CA GLY A 83 -18.64 23.11 2.85
C GLY A 83 -19.44 21.80 2.90
N ALA A 84 -19.82 21.24 1.75
CA ALA A 84 -20.44 19.91 1.71
C ALA A 84 -19.43 18.82 2.13
N ASP A 85 -19.95 17.75 2.74
CA ASP A 85 -19.13 16.57 3.04
C ASP A 85 -18.67 15.92 1.73
N TRP A 86 -17.38 15.78 1.56
CA TRP A 86 -16.74 15.15 0.40
C TRP A 86 -17.22 13.71 0.17
N SER A 87 -17.65 13.02 1.24
CA SER A 87 -18.10 11.63 1.16
C SER A 87 -19.33 11.45 0.26
N ALA A 88 -20.26 12.40 0.28
CA ALA A 88 -21.43 12.36 -0.61
C ALA A 88 -21.03 12.45 -2.10
N THR A 89 -19.97 13.20 -2.42
CA THR A 89 -19.42 13.24 -3.79
C THR A 89 -18.73 11.94 -4.15
N LEU A 90 -17.97 11.35 -3.22
CA LEU A 90 -17.34 10.05 -3.41
C LEU A 90 -18.39 8.95 -3.63
N ASP A 91 -19.49 8.95 -2.84
CA ASP A 91 -20.58 8.00 -3.01
C ASP A 91 -21.24 8.10 -4.38
N ARG A 92 -21.42 9.30 -4.88
CA ARG A 92 -21.95 9.55 -6.24
C ARG A 92 -20.97 9.02 -7.31
N VAL A 93 -19.68 9.27 -7.16
CA VAL A 93 -18.63 8.80 -8.06
C VAL A 93 -18.54 7.28 -8.06
N LYS A 94 -18.65 6.63 -6.90
CA LYS A 94 -18.71 5.18 -6.76
C LYS A 94 -19.94 4.53 -7.41
N GLY A 95 -20.96 5.31 -7.80
CA GLY A 95 -22.10 4.82 -8.57
C GLY A 95 -21.76 4.42 -10.00
N ASP A 96 -20.63 4.89 -10.55
CA ASP A 96 -20.13 4.52 -11.89
C ASP A 96 -19.09 3.39 -11.74
N HIS A 97 -19.55 2.17 -11.88
CA HIS A 97 -18.75 0.97 -11.68
C HIS A 97 -19.03 -0.12 -12.73
N PRO A 98 -18.11 -1.04 -12.99
CA PRO A 98 -18.38 -2.17 -13.87
C PRO A 98 -19.43 -3.10 -13.25
N ASP A 99 -20.17 -3.81 -14.08
CA ASP A 99 -20.94 -4.98 -13.66
C ASP A 99 -20.00 -6.15 -13.30
N ALA A 100 -20.54 -7.23 -12.75
CA ALA A 100 -19.76 -8.39 -12.33
C ALA A 100 -18.95 -9.01 -13.49
N GLY A 101 -19.50 -9.02 -14.72
CA GLY A 101 -18.80 -9.54 -15.91
C GLY A 101 -17.73 -8.59 -16.42
N GLY A 102 -17.90 -7.29 -16.22
CA GLY A 102 -17.00 -6.22 -16.62
C GLY A 102 -15.84 -5.95 -15.64
N LEU A 103 -15.89 -6.48 -14.41
CA LEU A 103 -14.91 -6.19 -13.36
C LEU A 103 -13.47 -6.50 -13.79
N LEU A 104 -13.15 -7.75 -14.08
CA LEU A 104 -11.80 -8.14 -14.50
C LEU A 104 -11.36 -7.50 -15.82
N PRO A 105 -12.23 -7.41 -16.86
CA PRO A 105 -11.92 -6.63 -18.05
C PRO A 105 -11.57 -5.16 -17.78
N ALA A 106 -12.22 -4.50 -16.82
CA ALA A 106 -11.90 -3.12 -16.46
C ALA A 106 -10.47 -3.01 -15.89
N TYR A 107 -10.11 -3.89 -14.95
CA TYR A 107 -8.75 -3.91 -14.39
C TYR A 107 -7.67 -4.28 -15.44
N ARG A 108 -7.95 -5.19 -16.37
CA ARG A 108 -7.03 -5.53 -17.46
C ARG A 108 -6.75 -4.32 -18.36
N ARG A 109 -7.80 -3.65 -18.82
CA ARG A 109 -7.65 -2.43 -19.63
C ARG A 109 -6.87 -1.33 -18.92
N GLU A 110 -7.13 -1.17 -17.62
CA GLU A 110 -6.43 -0.16 -16.84
C GLU A 110 -4.95 -0.50 -16.63
N LEU A 111 -4.65 -1.78 -16.37
CA LEU A 111 -3.26 -2.24 -16.26
C LEU A 111 -2.47 -2.00 -17.55
N GLU A 112 -3.04 -2.34 -18.71
CA GLU A 112 -2.44 -2.09 -20.03
C GLU A 112 -2.24 -0.59 -20.31
N ARG A 113 -3.21 0.24 -19.89
CA ARG A 113 -3.11 1.70 -20.02
C ARG A 113 -2.00 2.27 -19.15
N LEU A 114 -1.89 1.82 -17.91
CA LEU A 114 -0.83 2.23 -16.97
C LEU A 114 0.55 1.78 -17.45
N GLU A 115 0.69 0.53 -17.91
CA GLU A 115 1.94 0.03 -18.48
C GLU A 115 2.40 0.94 -19.64
N SER A 116 1.52 1.19 -20.61
CA SER A 116 1.83 2.06 -21.73
C SER A 116 2.22 3.47 -21.29
N PHE A 117 1.47 4.07 -20.37
CA PHE A 117 1.73 5.42 -19.88
C PHE A 117 3.07 5.52 -19.15
N VAL A 118 3.35 4.61 -18.22
CA VAL A 118 4.58 4.61 -17.39
C VAL A 118 5.83 4.57 -18.26
N PHE A 119 5.83 3.79 -19.35
CA PHE A 119 7.00 3.66 -20.19
C PHE A 119 7.08 4.74 -21.27
N GLN A 120 5.96 5.27 -21.77
CA GLN A 120 5.93 6.42 -22.67
C GLN A 120 6.42 7.71 -21.98
N GLU A 121 6.02 7.90 -20.72
CA GLU A 121 6.43 9.07 -19.93
C GLU A 121 7.81 8.89 -19.24
N ASP A 122 8.54 7.83 -19.57
CA ASP A 122 9.88 7.55 -19.03
C ASP A 122 9.95 7.56 -17.48
N LEU A 123 8.92 7.01 -16.82
CA LEU A 123 8.84 7.03 -15.36
C LEU A 123 9.68 5.94 -14.70
N ALA A 124 9.86 4.79 -15.34
CA ALA A 124 10.66 3.67 -14.85
C ALA A 124 11.16 2.80 -16.00
N THR A 125 12.20 1.98 -15.77
CA THR A 125 12.64 0.98 -16.74
C THR A 125 11.67 -0.20 -16.76
N ASN A 126 11.24 -0.62 -17.98
CA ASN A 126 10.38 -1.79 -18.14
C ASN A 126 11.15 -3.06 -17.69
N PRO A 127 10.63 -3.80 -16.70
CA PRO A 127 11.24 -5.05 -16.28
C PRO A 127 10.98 -6.21 -17.24
N ASP A 128 10.25 -6.00 -18.36
CA ASP A 128 9.92 -7.03 -19.36
C ASP A 128 9.36 -8.30 -18.68
N ALA A 129 8.28 -8.14 -17.96
CA ALA A 129 7.59 -9.20 -17.23
C ALA A 129 6.09 -9.01 -17.32
N GLU A 130 5.36 -10.12 -17.37
CA GLU A 130 3.91 -10.12 -17.53
C GLU A 130 3.21 -10.03 -16.16
N ALA A 131 2.22 -9.16 -16.04
CA ALA A 131 1.24 -9.17 -14.95
C ALA A 131 -0.11 -9.65 -15.48
N ARG A 132 -0.69 -10.68 -14.84
CA ARG A 132 -2.00 -11.20 -15.20
C ARG A 132 -3.05 -10.79 -14.19
N VAL A 133 -4.13 -10.18 -14.66
CA VAL A 133 -5.32 -9.91 -13.84
C VAL A 133 -6.18 -11.15 -13.80
N GLU A 134 -6.32 -11.73 -12.61
CA GLU A 134 -7.07 -12.96 -12.35
C GLU A 134 -8.01 -12.77 -11.14
N PRO A 135 -9.10 -13.53 -11.04
CA PRO A 135 -9.93 -13.51 -9.84
C PRO A 135 -9.15 -14.12 -8.68
N THR A 136 -9.27 -13.51 -7.50
CA THR A 136 -8.73 -14.10 -6.26
C THR A 136 -9.27 -15.51 -6.07
N PRO A 137 -8.40 -16.53 -5.84
CA PRO A 137 -8.83 -17.90 -5.56
C PRO A 137 -9.85 -17.94 -4.42
N GLU A 138 -10.89 -18.74 -4.55
CA GLU A 138 -12.02 -18.76 -3.60
C GLU A 138 -11.60 -18.95 -2.15
N PHE A 139 -10.64 -19.83 -1.90
CA PHE A 139 -10.16 -20.11 -0.54
C PHE A 139 -9.39 -18.95 0.10
N LEU A 140 -8.94 -17.95 -0.68
CA LEU A 140 -8.26 -16.76 -0.19
C LEU A 140 -9.19 -15.55 -0.02
N ARG A 141 -10.38 -15.55 -0.62
CA ARG A 141 -11.33 -14.42 -0.56
C ARG A 141 -11.68 -13.99 0.86
N PRO A 142 -11.82 -14.89 1.86
CA PRO A 142 -12.07 -14.47 3.25
C PRO A 142 -10.97 -13.61 3.87
N VAL A 143 -9.73 -13.71 3.37
CA VAL A 143 -8.57 -12.96 3.89
C VAL A 143 -8.03 -11.92 2.91
N MET A 144 -8.46 -11.96 1.66
CA MET A 144 -8.11 -11.02 0.58
C MET A 144 -9.40 -10.40 0.04
N GLY A 145 -9.95 -9.44 0.75
CA GLY A 145 -11.29 -8.92 0.48
C GLY A 145 -11.42 -8.01 -0.73
N PHE A 146 -10.32 -7.52 -1.32
CA PHE A 146 -10.38 -6.50 -2.38
C PHE A 146 -9.47 -6.80 -3.57
N ALA A 147 -8.17 -6.58 -3.44
CA ALA A 147 -7.17 -6.84 -4.47
C ALA A 147 -5.80 -7.08 -3.83
N ALA A 148 -4.93 -7.79 -4.55
CA ALA A 148 -3.56 -8.03 -4.10
C ALA A 148 -2.66 -8.43 -5.29
N TYR A 149 -1.39 -8.08 -5.21
CA TYR A 149 -0.39 -8.56 -6.15
C TYR A 149 0.38 -9.77 -5.59
N LEU A 150 0.41 -10.86 -6.34
CA LEU A 150 1.24 -12.04 -6.06
C LEU A 150 2.46 -12.03 -6.99
N PRO A 151 3.67 -11.81 -6.47
CA PRO A 151 4.88 -11.82 -7.29
C PRO A 151 5.28 -13.23 -7.72
N ALA A 152 6.05 -13.31 -8.81
CA ALA A 152 6.84 -14.50 -9.10
C ALA A 152 7.85 -14.77 -7.98
N GLY A 153 8.25 -16.01 -7.82
CA GLY A 153 9.34 -16.36 -6.90
C GLY A 153 10.65 -15.65 -7.29
N PRO A 154 11.47 -15.25 -6.30
CA PRO A 154 12.69 -14.47 -6.58
C PRO A 154 13.72 -15.21 -7.40
N PHE A 155 13.57 -16.52 -7.58
CA PHE A 155 14.50 -17.39 -8.34
C PHE A 155 13.82 -18.09 -9.51
N ASP A 156 12.55 -17.78 -9.80
CA ASP A 156 11.83 -18.36 -10.93
C ASP A 156 12.42 -17.83 -12.24
N GLY A 157 12.63 -18.73 -13.21
CA GLY A 157 13.15 -18.37 -14.52
C GLY A 157 12.16 -17.50 -15.33
N TRP A 158 10.88 -17.64 -15.05
CA TRP A 158 9.82 -16.83 -15.63
C TRP A 158 9.19 -15.93 -14.59
N GLN A 159 9.33 -14.63 -14.77
CA GLN A 159 8.88 -13.60 -13.84
C GLN A 159 7.45 -13.15 -14.15
N GLN A 160 6.48 -14.06 -14.05
CA GLN A 160 5.06 -13.76 -14.19
C GLN A 160 4.46 -13.44 -12.84
N GLY A 161 3.81 -12.28 -12.72
CA GLY A 161 3.04 -11.90 -11.55
C GLY A 161 1.53 -12.05 -11.76
N TYR A 162 0.79 -12.11 -10.66
CA TYR A 162 -0.67 -12.15 -10.67
C TYR A 162 -1.22 -10.96 -9.89
N PHE A 163 -2.02 -10.16 -10.56
CA PHE A 163 -2.83 -9.15 -9.93
C PHE A 163 -4.21 -9.76 -9.66
N TRP A 164 -4.41 -10.19 -8.44
CA TRP A 164 -5.67 -10.76 -8.01
C TRP A 164 -6.67 -9.67 -7.66
N VAL A 165 -7.86 -9.77 -8.24
CA VAL A 165 -9.02 -8.92 -7.91
C VAL A 165 -10.08 -9.82 -7.31
N THR A 166 -10.59 -9.46 -6.14
CA THR A 166 -11.61 -10.25 -5.45
C THR A 166 -12.99 -9.81 -5.91
N PRO A 167 -13.74 -10.68 -6.65
CA PRO A 167 -15.12 -10.36 -6.99
C PRO A 167 -15.94 -10.23 -5.70
N PRO A 168 -16.66 -9.12 -5.50
CA PRO A 168 -17.50 -8.96 -4.31
C PRO A 168 -18.68 -9.96 -4.34
N PRO A 169 -19.26 -10.29 -3.17
CA PRO A 169 -20.34 -11.27 -3.08
C PRO A 169 -21.67 -10.79 -3.69
N ASP A 170 -21.82 -9.47 -3.85
CA ASP A 170 -23.04 -8.83 -4.35
C ASP A 170 -22.73 -7.58 -5.18
N GLU A 171 -23.78 -7.02 -5.78
CA GLU A 171 -23.67 -5.82 -6.62
C GLU A 171 -23.27 -4.57 -5.82
N ALA A 172 -23.65 -4.49 -4.54
CA ALA A 172 -23.31 -3.35 -3.69
C ALA A 172 -21.77 -3.24 -3.51
N GLY A 173 -21.07 -4.36 -3.39
CA GLY A 173 -19.62 -4.38 -3.29
C GLY A 173 -18.89 -3.95 -4.57
N LEU A 174 -19.54 -3.97 -5.74
CA LEU A 174 -18.95 -3.45 -6.98
C LEU A 174 -18.68 -1.94 -6.93
N ARG A 175 -19.39 -1.20 -6.10
CA ARG A 175 -19.17 0.23 -5.89
C ARG A 175 -17.75 0.54 -5.38
N ASP A 176 -17.12 -0.36 -4.65
CA ASP A 176 -15.74 -0.19 -4.20
C ASP A 176 -14.73 -0.36 -5.37
N HIS A 177 -15.15 -1.06 -6.43
CA HIS A 177 -14.43 -1.20 -7.70
C HIS A 177 -14.91 -0.19 -8.76
N ALA A 178 -15.33 1.01 -8.37
CA ALA A 178 -15.74 2.07 -9.29
C ALA A 178 -14.64 2.40 -10.32
N PHE A 179 -15.04 2.86 -11.50
CA PHE A 179 -14.08 3.28 -12.54
C PHE A 179 -13.12 4.36 -12.04
N ALA A 180 -13.53 5.18 -11.07
CA ALA A 180 -12.66 6.14 -10.40
C ALA A 180 -11.65 5.50 -9.43
N THR A 181 -11.97 4.34 -8.84
CA THR A 181 -11.09 3.64 -7.88
C THR A 181 -10.04 2.77 -8.58
N ILE A 182 -10.43 2.13 -9.68
CA ILE A 182 -9.59 1.18 -10.43
C ILE A 182 -8.21 1.74 -10.79
N PRO A 183 -8.06 2.99 -11.27
CA PRO A 183 -6.74 3.52 -11.64
C PRO A 183 -5.73 3.56 -10.50
N ALA A 184 -6.14 3.97 -9.31
CA ALA A 184 -5.26 4.02 -8.15
C ALA A 184 -4.86 2.62 -7.65
N VAL A 185 -5.82 1.69 -7.64
CA VAL A 185 -5.56 0.28 -7.26
C VAL A 185 -4.64 -0.39 -8.29
N ALA A 186 -4.88 -0.19 -9.57
CA ALA A 186 -4.05 -0.75 -10.63
C ALA A 186 -2.63 -0.13 -10.64
N ALA A 187 -2.49 1.14 -10.27
CA ALA A 187 -1.18 1.78 -10.08
C ALA A 187 -0.43 1.19 -8.89
N HIS A 188 -1.13 0.86 -7.79
CA HIS A 188 -0.56 0.24 -6.59
C HIS A 188 -0.09 -1.20 -6.84
N GLU A 189 -0.96 -2.03 -7.42
CA GLU A 189 -0.69 -3.47 -7.60
C GLU A 189 0.10 -3.77 -8.88
N GLY A 190 -0.08 -2.97 -9.93
CA GLY A 190 0.49 -3.16 -11.24
C GLY A 190 1.66 -2.24 -11.56
N TYR A 191 1.40 -1.28 -12.46
CA TYR A 191 2.40 -0.31 -12.95
C TYR A 191 2.08 1.11 -12.48
N PRO A 192 3.07 1.83 -11.92
CA PRO A 192 4.45 1.43 -11.61
C PRO A 192 4.62 0.79 -10.22
N GLY A 193 3.55 0.21 -9.64
CA GLY A 193 3.48 -0.30 -8.27
C GLY A 193 4.17 -1.64 -8.03
N HIS A 194 3.49 -2.54 -7.34
CA HIS A 194 4.07 -3.81 -6.85
C HIS A 194 4.60 -4.71 -7.95
N HIS A 195 3.93 -4.81 -9.10
CA HIS A 195 4.44 -5.63 -10.19
C HIS A 195 5.81 -5.16 -10.68
N LEU A 196 5.93 -3.88 -11.01
CA LEU A 196 7.20 -3.30 -11.43
C LEU A 196 8.26 -3.40 -10.32
N GLN A 197 7.90 -3.08 -9.08
CA GLN A 197 8.79 -3.16 -7.92
C GLN A 197 9.35 -4.56 -7.72
N MET A 198 8.50 -5.56 -7.56
CA MET A 198 8.89 -6.93 -7.22
C MET A 198 9.71 -7.57 -8.34
N THR A 199 9.30 -7.35 -9.59
CA THR A 199 10.02 -7.87 -10.76
C THR A 199 11.40 -7.24 -10.91
N SER A 200 11.52 -5.93 -10.69
CA SER A 200 12.82 -5.22 -10.70
C SER A 200 13.73 -5.75 -9.59
N VAL A 201 13.19 -5.96 -8.40
CA VAL A 201 13.95 -6.50 -7.24
C VAL A 201 14.42 -7.93 -7.50
N ASN A 202 13.61 -8.77 -8.14
CA ASN A 202 14.00 -10.14 -8.48
C ASN A 202 15.20 -10.21 -9.45
N ARG A 203 15.52 -9.12 -10.14
CA ARG A 203 16.68 -9.01 -11.06
C ARG A 203 17.98 -8.52 -10.41
N ILE A 204 17.91 -8.08 -9.14
CA ILE A 204 19.10 -7.59 -8.42
C ILE A 204 20.09 -8.76 -8.22
N PRO A 205 21.39 -8.61 -8.52
CA PRO A 205 22.38 -9.68 -8.32
C PRO A 205 22.55 -10.10 -6.85
N SER A 206 22.33 -9.20 -5.90
CA SER A 206 22.53 -9.46 -4.47
C SER A 206 21.39 -10.28 -3.88
N LEU A 207 21.68 -11.51 -3.47
CA LEU A 207 20.72 -12.40 -2.80
C LEU A 207 20.18 -11.80 -1.50
N THR A 208 21.03 -11.14 -0.73
CA THR A 208 20.64 -10.47 0.52
C THR A 208 19.56 -9.40 0.25
N ARG A 209 19.77 -8.55 -0.77
CA ARG A 209 18.78 -7.50 -1.13
C ARG A 209 17.47 -8.07 -1.63
N ARG A 210 17.49 -9.19 -2.36
CA ARG A 210 16.27 -9.90 -2.77
C ARG A 210 15.51 -10.49 -1.58
N ALA A 211 16.22 -10.95 -0.55
CA ALA A 211 15.64 -11.63 0.61
C ALA A 211 15.04 -10.65 1.64
N ILE A 212 15.54 -9.41 1.71
CA ILE A 212 14.99 -8.39 2.63
C ILE A 212 13.60 -7.97 2.16
N ARG A 213 12.66 -7.89 3.10
CA ARG A 213 11.26 -7.51 2.83
C ARG A 213 10.77 -6.55 3.90
N SER A 214 11.11 -5.26 3.76
CA SER A 214 10.56 -4.20 4.61
C SER A 214 9.15 -3.85 4.15
N PRO A 215 8.11 -4.00 4.97
CA PRO A 215 6.77 -3.57 4.62
C PRO A 215 6.70 -2.06 4.34
N VAL A 216 7.52 -1.25 5.02
CA VAL A 216 7.61 0.20 4.78
C VAL A 216 8.10 0.52 3.37
N MET A 217 9.02 -0.27 2.80
CA MET A 217 9.45 -0.10 1.42
C MET A 217 8.41 -0.66 0.45
N ILE A 218 7.84 -1.83 0.73
CA ILE A 218 6.90 -2.49 -0.17
C ILE A 218 5.62 -1.67 -0.29
N GLU A 219 4.92 -1.46 0.81
CA GLU A 219 3.64 -0.75 0.82
C GLU A 219 3.81 0.76 0.58
N GLY A 220 4.93 1.31 1.07
CA GLY A 220 5.29 2.69 0.80
C GLY A 220 5.50 2.97 -0.68
N TRP A 221 6.11 2.04 -1.42
CA TRP A 221 6.25 2.14 -2.87
C TRP A 221 4.90 2.12 -3.57
N GLY A 222 4.01 1.17 -3.23
CA GLY A 222 2.66 1.12 -3.81
C GLY A 222 1.91 2.43 -3.61
N LEU A 223 1.88 2.96 -2.39
CA LEU A 223 1.20 4.23 -2.12
C LEU A 223 1.91 5.45 -2.74
N TYR A 224 3.24 5.42 -2.83
CA TYR A 224 4.02 6.43 -3.54
C TYR A 224 3.66 6.46 -5.03
N THR A 225 3.46 5.31 -5.66
CA THR A 225 3.09 5.25 -7.08
C THR A 225 1.66 5.73 -7.32
N GLU A 226 0.72 5.52 -6.41
CA GLU A 226 -0.60 6.17 -6.47
C GLU A 226 -0.48 7.70 -6.50
N GLN A 227 0.38 8.28 -5.66
CA GLN A 227 0.61 9.73 -5.65
C GLN A 227 1.40 10.20 -6.87
N LEU A 228 2.39 9.43 -7.31
CA LEU A 228 3.15 9.73 -8.53
C LEU A 228 2.24 9.87 -9.74
N MET A 229 1.26 8.96 -9.91
CA MET A 229 0.29 9.04 -11.01
C MET A 229 -0.57 10.30 -10.97
N ALA A 230 -0.89 10.79 -9.76
CA ALA A 230 -1.54 12.10 -9.61
C ALA A 230 -0.61 13.26 -9.99
N ASP A 231 0.66 13.22 -9.55
CA ASP A 231 1.66 14.27 -9.81
C ASP A 231 1.95 14.44 -11.32
N VAL A 232 1.89 13.35 -12.08
CA VAL A 232 2.12 13.36 -13.54
C VAL A 232 0.83 13.53 -14.36
N GLY A 233 -0.31 13.80 -13.70
CA GLY A 233 -1.57 14.12 -14.37
C GLY A 233 -2.29 12.94 -15.02
N TYR A 234 -2.08 11.72 -14.53
CA TYR A 234 -2.73 10.52 -15.04
C TYR A 234 -4.21 10.43 -14.68
N TYR A 235 -4.58 10.88 -13.47
CA TYR A 235 -5.94 10.80 -12.97
C TYR A 235 -6.80 11.97 -13.43
N ASP A 236 -8.06 11.69 -13.77
CA ASP A 236 -9.10 12.70 -13.81
C ASP A 236 -9.55 13.11 -12.40
N ASP A 237 -10.46 14.08 -12.31
CA ASP A 237 -10.93 14.60 -11.04
C ASP A 237 -11.64 13.54 -10.16
N ALA A 238 -12.34 12.59 -10.77
CA ALA A 238 -13.04 11.52 -10.07
C ALA A 238 -12.04 10.50 -9.50
N ALA A 239 -11.07 10.06 -10.30
CA ALA A 239 -10.01 9.16 -9.87
C ALA A 239 -9.12 9.82 -8.79
N ARG A 240 -8.85 11.13 -8.91
CA ARG A 240 -8.14 11.88 -7.88
C ARG A 240 -8.89 11.91 -6.56
N LEU A 241 -10.22 12.11 -6.56
CA LEU A 241 -11.04 12.06 -5.34
C LEU A 241 -10.95 10.68 -4.68
N ALA A 242 -11.10 9.60 -5.44
CA ALA A 242 -10.99 8.23 -4.94
C ALA A 242 -9.60 7.94 -4.36
N GLN A 243 -8.53 8.34 -5.05
CA GLN A 243 -7.15 8.19 -4.58
C GLN A 243 -6.90 8.95 -3.26
N LEU A 244 -7.39 10.17 -3.13
CA LEU A 244 -7.28 10.94 -1.88
C LEU A 244 -8.01 10.27 -0.72
N ALA A 245 -9.20 9.69 -0.94
CA ALA A 245 -9.95 8.95 0.08
C ALA A 245 -9.18 7.67 0.51
N MET A 246 -8.58 6.96 -0.43
CA MET A 246 -7.72 5.84 -0.12
C MET A 246 -6.47 6.28 0.68
N ARG A 247 -5.86 7.41 0.35
CA ARG A 247 -4.71 7.96 1.08
C ARG A 247 -5.11 8.41 2.50
N LEU A 248 -6.32 8.96 2.70
CA LEU A 248 -6.86 9.29 4.02
C LEU A 248 -6.95 8.06 4.93
N LEU A 249 -7.44 6.94 4.41
CA LEU A 249 -7.43 5.68 5.17
C LEU A 249 -6.01 5.29 5.59
N ARG A 250 -5.00 5.48 4.74
CA ARG A 250 -3.60 5.16 5.09
C ARG A 250 -3.03 6.11 6.14
N ALA A 251 -3.47 7.37 6.17
CA ALA A 251 -3.13 8.29 7.26
C ALA A 251 -3.76 7.86 8.59
N LEU A 252 -5.03 7.46 8.55
CA LEU A 252 -5.72 6.94 9.72
C LEU A 252 -5.09 5.64 10.25
N ARG A 253 -4.60 4.76 9.36
CA ARG A 253 -3.90 3.52 9.74
C ARG A 253 -2.68 3.80 10.62
N ILE A 254 -1.95 4.91 10.42
CA ILE A 254 -0.84 5.29 11.31
C ILE A 254 -1.35 5.50 12.73
N VAL A 255 -2.39 6.32 12.88
CA VAL A 255 -2.96 6.65 14.20
C VAL A 255 -3.51 5.40 14.88
N LEU A 256 -4.31 4.61 14.15
CA LEU A 256 -4.92 3.40 14.72
C LEU A 256 -3.87 2.36 15.12
N ASP A 257 -2.82 2.13 14.31
CA ASP A 257 -1.76 1.18 14.63
C ASP A 257 -1.00 1.61 15.89
N MET A 258 -0.62 2.90 16.00
CA MET A 258 0.12 3.40 17.16
C MET A 258 -0.72 3.30 18.43
N GLU A 259 -1.96 3.78 18.41
CA GLU A 259 -2.82 3.84 19.61
C GLU A 259 -3.39 2.47 20.03
N LEU A 260 -3.70 1.56 19.08
CA LEU A 260 -4.13 0.19 19.39
C LEU A 260 -3.01 -0.60 20.05
N GLN A 261 -1.79 -0.49 19.53
CA GLN A 261 -0.65 -1.28 19.99
C GLN A 261 0.01 -0.73 21.27
N SER A 262 -0.19 0.55 21.58
CA SER A 262 0.15 1.12 22.90
C SER A 262 -0.87 0.73 23.98
N GLY A 263 -2.09 0.37 23.59
CA GLY A 263 -3.21 0.09 24.49
C GLY A 263 -4.04 1.33 24.86
N GLU A 264 -3.78 2.48 24.22
CA GLU A 264 -4.54 3.73 24.43
C GLU A 264 -5.92 3.69 23.77
N LEU A 265 -6.08 2.91 22.69
CA LEU A 265 -7.31 2.80 21.93
C LEU A 265 -7.87 1.38 22.01
N THR A 266 -9.18 1.26 22.31
CA THR A 266 -9.86 -0.03 22.29
C THR A 266 -10.28 -0.41 20.85
N TYR A 267 -10.48 -1.72 20.60
CA TYR A 267 -10.96 -2.21 19.31
C TYR A 267 -12.28 -1.55 18.86
N PRO A 268 -13.35 -1.45 19.71
CA PRO A 268 -14.58 -0.78 19.29
C PRO A 268 -14.39 0.70 18.93
N ALA A 269 -13.58 1.44 19.70
CA ALA A 269 -13.31 2.84 19.43
C ALA A 269 -12.49 3.04 18.14
N ALA A 270 -11.59 2.10 17.82
CA ALA A 270 -10.87 2.11 16.54
C ALA A 270 -11.81 1.86 15.35
N VAL A 271 -12.76 0.93 15.47
CA VAL A 271 -13.80 0.69 14.44
C VAL A 271 -14.65 1.95 14.23
N GLU A 272 -15.13 2.58 15.30
CA GLU A 272 -15.88 3.83 15.22
C GLU A 272 -15.10 4.94 14.50
N ARG A 273 -13.80 5.05 14.82
CA ARG A 273 -12.91 6.03 14.18
C ARG A 273 -12.69 5.72 12.69
N ALA A 274 -12.59 4.45 12.31
CA ALA A 274 -12.48 4.04 10.92
C ALA A 274 -13.74 4.37 10.10
N VAL A 275 -14.92 4.18 10.69
CA VAL A 275 -16.20 4.56 10.09
C VAL A 275 -16.32 6.08 9.97
N SER A 276 -16.05 6.83 11.05
CA SER A 276 -16.30 8.28 11.09
C SER A 276 -15.29 9.07 10.26
N VAL A 277 -13.99 8.71 10.27
CA VAL A 277 -12.93 9.46 9.57
C VAL A 277 -12.76 9.00 8.13
N ALA A 278 -12.59 7.69 7.90
CA ALA A 278 -12.32 7.15 6.57
C ALA A 278 -13.60 6.78 5.80
N ARG A 279 -14.78 6.97 6.40
CA ARG A 279 -16.09 6.65 5.79
C ARG A 279 -16.20 5.20 5.32
N LEU A 280 -15.57 4.28 6.07
CA LEU A 280 -15.69 2.85 5.80
C LEU A 280 -17.05 2.32 6.24
N GLU A 281 -17.56 1.35 5.51
CA GLU A 281 -18.67 0.51 6.00
C GLU A 281 -18.26 -0.22 7.28
N GLU A 282 -19.18 -0.39 8.23
CA GLU A 282 -18.86 -0.96 9.55
C GLU A 282 -18.22 -2.36 9.45
N SER A 283 -18.68 -3.20 8.55
CA SER A 283 -18.12 -4.54 8.34
C SER A 283 -16.67 -4.48 7.84
N THR A 284 -16.37 -3.57 6.94
CA THR A 284 -15.02 -3.30 6.43
C THR A 284 -14.12 -2.74 7.54
N ALA A 285 -14.62 -1.78 8.32
CA ALA A 285 -13.90 -1.20 9.44
C ALA A 285 -13.54 -2.26 10.49
N ARG A 286 -14.46 -3.16 10.82
CA ARG A 286 -14.22 -4.29 11.73
C ARG A 286 -13.13 -5.22 11.23
N SER A 287 -13.16 -5.60 9.96
CA SER A 287 -12.17 -6.46 9.33
C SER A 287 -10.78 -5.80 9.29
N GLU A 288 -10.71 -4.53 8.93
CA GLU A 288 -9.47 -3.76 8.89
C GLU A 288 -8.85 -3.62 10.29
N VAL A 289 -9.64 -3.20 11.29
CA VAL A 289 -9.14 -3.04 12.67
C VAL A 289 -8.74 -4.39 13.27
N ALA A 290 -9.48 -5.47 13.00
CA ALA A 290 -9.06 -6.81 13.42
C ALA A 290 -7.68 -7.19 12.86
N ARG A 291 -7.42 -6.89 11.59
CA ARG A 291 -6.09 -7.09 10.99
C ARG A 291 -5.00 -6.27 11.69
N TYR A 292 -5.30 -5.02 12.12
CA TYR A 292 -4.33 -4.17 12.82
C TYR A 292 -3.95 -4.71 14.19
N THR A 293 -4.87 -5.39 14.89
CA THR A 293 -4.54 -6.03 16.16
C THR A 293 -3.54 -7.19 15.99
N MET A 294 -3.56 -7.86 14.83
CA MET A 294 -2.71 -9.02 14.56
C MET A 294 -1.32 -8.66 13.98
N THR A 295 -1.18 -7.48 13.41
CA THR A 295 0.02 -7.10 12.65
C THR A 295 0.62 -5.77 13.11
N PRO A 296 1.12 -5.69 14.37
CA PRO A 296 1.70 -4.46 14.90
C PRO A 296 2.77 -3.86 13.99
N THR A 297 2.70 -2.57 13.72
CA THR A 297 3.61 -1.80 12.85
C THR A 297 3.57 -2.18 11.35
N GLN A 298 2.52 -2.90 10.89
CA GLN A 298 2.29 -3.09 9.46
C GLN A 298 1.33 -2.03 8.90
N PRO A 299 0.19 -1.71 9.57
CA PRO A 299 -0.75 -0.71 9.05
C PRO A 299 -0.14 0.68 8.81
N PHE A 300 0.80 1.12 9.64
CA PHE A 300 1.47 2.42 9.48
C PHE A 300 2.39 2.49 8.27
N SER A 301 2.87 1.35 7.77
CA SER A 301 3.94 1.23 6.79
C SER A 301 3.63 1.89 5.45
N TYR A 302 2.36 1.94 5.06
CA TYR A 302 1.91 2.48 3.77
C TYR A 302 2.26 3.97 3.62
N LEU A 303 1.64 4.83 4.43
CA LEU A 303 1.86 6.27 4.28
C LEU A 303 3.25 6.69 4.76
N VAL A 304 3.76 6.11 5.84
CA VAL A 304 5.11 6.44 6.32
C VAL A 304 6.16 6.10 5.25
N GLY A 305 6.05 4.95 4.61
CA GLY A 305 6.95 4.57 3.52
C GLY A 305 6.83 5.49 2.30
N CYS A 306 5.60 5.87 1.94
CA CYS A 306 5.35 6.84 0.88
C CYS A 306 6.01 8.19 1.19
N LEU A 307 5.82 8.73 2.39
CA LEU A 307 6.42 10.00 2.81
C LEU A 307 7.95 9.97 2.78
N GLU A 308 8.58 8.84 3.17
CA GLU A 308 10.03 8.69 3.07
C GLU A 308 10.51 8.69 1.60
N LEU A 309 9.77 8.05 0.69
CA LEU A 309 10.09 8.06 -0.74
C LEU A 309 9.87 9.42 -1.38
N GLU A 310 8.79 10.13 -1.03
CA GLU A 310 8.53 11.50 -1.47
C GLU A 310 9.65 12.45 -1.00
N ARG A 311 10.06 12.33 0.28
CA ARG A 311 11.18 13.10 0.83
C ARG A 311 12.50 12.80 0.12
N LEU A 312 12.78 11.53 -0.17
CA LEU A 312 13.97 11.13 -0.90
C LEU A 312 13.97 11.65 -2.34
N ARG A 313 12.81 11.63 -3.02
CA ARG A 313 12.62 12.22 -4.36
C ARG A 313 12.92 13.71 -4.33
N ALA A 314 12.30 14.44 -3.41
CA ALA A 314 12.51 15.89 -3.27
C ALA A 314 13.97 16.25 -2.98
N ALA A 315 14.64 15.53 -2.08
CA ALA A 315 16.05 15.72 -1.78
C ALA A 315 16.94 15.43 -3.00
N SER A 316 16.62 14.40 -3.79
CA SER A 316 17.33 14.07 -5.01
C SER A 316 17.12 15.12 -6.11
N GLN A 317 15.90 15.66 -6.24
CA GLN A 317 15.59 16.77 -7.16
C GLN A 317 16.35 18.03 -6.78
N ALA A 318 16.34 18.40 -5.50
CA ALA A 318 17.05 19.59 -5.01
C ALA A 318 18.58 19.50 -5.26
N ARG A 319 19.15 18.31 -5.12
CA ARG A 319 20.59 18.08 -5.30
C ARG A 319 21.01 18.05 -6.77
N LEU A 320 20.22 17.40 -7.63
CA LEU A 320 20.57 17.17 -9.05
C LEU A 320 20.08 18.29 -9.98
N GLY A 321 19.13 19.12 -9.55
CA GLY A 321 18.58 20.20 -10.35
C GLY A 321 18.12 19.71 -11.73
N ASP A 322 18.57 20.36 -12.79
CA ASP A 322 18.22 20.04 -14.19
C ASP A 322 18.69 18.63 -14.65
N ALA A 323 19.62 18.01 -13.92
CA ALA A 323 20.07 16.66 -14.22
C ALA A 323 19.15 15.56 -13.64
N PHE A 324 18.17 15.91 -12.80
CA PHE A 324 17.22 14.95 -12.24
C PHE A 324 16.37 14.30 -13.31
N ARG A 325 16.20 12.98 -13.24
CA ARG A 325 15.32 12.19 -14.12
C ARG A 325 14.57 11.17 -13.26
N LEU A 326 13.24 11.18 -13.36
CA LEU A 326 12.37 10.26 -12.56
C LEU A 326 12.74 8.80 -12.76
N ARG A 327 12.90 8.34 -14.00
CA ARG A 327 13.30 6.95 -14.27
C ARG A 327 14.59 6.57 -13.54
N ARG A 328 15.64 7.39 -13.64
CA ARG A 328 16.92 7.11 -12.96
C ARG A 328 16.77 7.07 -11.44
N PHE A 329 15.93 7.93 -10.89
CA PHE A 329 15.62 7.94 -9.47
C PHE A 329 14.92 6.64 -9.07
N HIS A 330 13.86 6.24 -9.76
CA HIS A 330 13.11 5.03 -9.47
C HIS A 330 13.96 3.76 -9.63
N ASP A 331 14.68 3.60 -10.74
CA ASP A 331 15.58 2.48 -10.99
C ASP A 331 16.65 2.37 -9.90
N ARG A 332 17.17 3.50 -9.44
CA ARG A 332 18.15 3.55 -8.36
C ARG A 332 17.54 3.11 -7.02
N VAL A 333 16.37 3.62 -6.65
CA VAL A 333 15.67 3.19 -5.43
C VAL A 333 15.42 1.68 -5.47
N LEU A 334 14.86 1.16 -6.56
CA LEU A 334 14.55 -0.25 -6.73
C LEU A 334 15.79 -1.15 -6.73
N SER A 335 16.96 -0.64 -7.16
CA SER A 335 18.23 -1.40 -7.12
C SER A 335 18.72 -1.75 -5.72
N TYR A 336 18.16 -1.11 -4.67
CA TYR A 336 18.42 -1.45 -3.28
C TYR A 336 17.51 -2.56 -2.73
N GLY A 337 16.55 -3.04 -3.54
CA GLY A 337 15.58 -4.06 -3.09
C GLY A 337 14.57 -3.48 -2.10
N HIS A 338 14.01 -4.35 -1.27
CA HIS A 338 13.03 -3.94 -0.26
C HIS A 338 13.68 -3.58 1.09
N MET A 339 14.84 -2.90 1.06
CA MET A 339 15.46 -2.36 2.27
C MET A 339 14.60 -1.22 2.85
N PRO A 340 14.62 -1.00 4.18
CA PRO A 340 13.93 0.17 4.77
C PRO A 340 14.30 1.48 4.04
N PRO A 341 13.32 2.35 3.71
CA PRO A 341 13.56 3.57 2.93
C PRO A 341 14.62 4.49 3.53
N THR A 342 14.71 4.57 4.86
CA THR A 342 15.73 5.33 5.57
C THR A 342 17.16 4.85 5.26
N LEU A 343 17.36 3.54 5.11
CA LEU A 343 18.65 2.97 4.73
C LEU A 343 18.95 3.19 3.25
N VAL A 344 17.93 3.10 2.39
CA VAL A 344 18.05 3.43 0.96
C VAL A 344 18.45 4.89 0.77
N ALA A 345 17.82 5.81 1.50
CA ALA A 345 18.15 7.22 1.46
C ALA A 345 19.60 7.49 1.85
N ARG A 346 20.07 6.91 2.95
CA ARG A 346 21.49 7.01 3.38
C ARG A 346 22.46 6.48 2.32
N ALA A 347 22.14 5.33 1.71
CA ALA A 347 22.99 4.71 0.69
C ALA A 347 23.04 5.54 -0.60
N ILE A 348 21.92 6.11 -1.05
CA ILE A 348 21.85 7.01 -2.21
C ILE A 348 22.67 8.27 -1.95
N THR A 349 22.49 8.93 -0.80
CA THR A 349 23.24 10.14 -0.45
C THR A 349 24.75 9.89 -0.41
N ALA A 350 25.18 8.81 0.25
CA ALA A 350 26.60 8.46 0.34
C ALA A 350 27.24 8.17 -1.03
N ALA A 351 26.48 7.52 -1.93
CA ALA A 351 26.98 7.23 -3.30
C ALA A 351 27.11 8.52 -4.11
N ASP A 352 26.12 9.43 -4.03
CA ASP A 352 26.15 10.71 -4.74
C ASP A 352 27.31 11.60 -4.27
N GLU A 353 27.57 11.66 -2.96
CA GLU A 353 28.71 12.38 -2.40
C GLU A 353 30.05 11.78 -2.87
N ALA A 354 30.11 10.45 -3.01
CA ALA A 354 31.30 9.78 -3.53
C ALA A 354 31.54 10.07 -5.02
N GLU A 355 30.48 10.17 -5.82
CA GLU A 355 30.54 10.57 -7.23
C GLU A 355 31.01 12.02 -7.38
N GLN A 356 30.49 12.95 -6.58
CA GLN A 356 30.91 14.37 -6.59
C GLN A 356 32.37 14.53 -6.22
N ARG A 357 32.88 13.77 -5.25
CA ARG A 357 34.32 13.79 -4.88
C ARG A 357 35.25 13.22 -5.96
N ARG A 358 34.73 12.43 -6.90
CA ARG A 358 35.51 11.83 -8.02
C ARG A 358 35.44 12.64 -9.30
N ALA A 359 34.47 13.56 -9.43
CA ALA A 359 34.42 14.47 -10.55
C ALA A 359 35.68 15.36 -10.51
N PRO A 360 36.47 15.47 -11.60
CA PRO A 360 37.61 16.39 -11.63
C PRO A 360 37.11 17.80 -11.42
N ASP A 361 37.89 18.58 -10.65
CA ASP A 361 37.72 20.04 -10.51
C ASP A 361 37.98 20.66 -11.90
N ASP A 362 36.97 20.70 -12.77
CA ASP A 362 37.01 21.47 -14.01
C ASP A 362 36.78 22.94 -13.68
N SER A 363 37.76 23.54 -13.01
CA SER A 363 37.89 24.98 -12.80
C SER A 363 39.06 25.56 -13.59
#